data_50cf0ff8bbc41ac1194823ec1c1b1d38
#
_entry.id   50cf0ff8bbc41ac1194823ec1c1b1d38
#
_cell.length_a   1.000
_cell.length_b   1.000
_cell.length_c   1.000
_cell.angle_alpha   90.00
_cell.angle_beta   90.00
_cell.angle_gamma   90.00
#
_symmetry.space_group_name_H-M   'P 1'
#
loop_
_entity.id
_entity.type
_entity.pdbx_description
1 polymer ?
#
loop_
_entity_poly.entity_id
_entity_poly.type
_entity_poly.pdbx_seq_one_letter_code
_entity_poly.pdbx_strand_id
1 'polypeptide(L)'
;MKKLLLGLCLVVSALSFSAGKVLRDEDVVFKEGLVYVKSENKTYTGILEEYNEKGVLEARREFKDGKMNGSSKIFYPNGKVLSEATFKDGSQVGVQKEYYEDGKIKAELPYKNDVMEGIVKEYYLNGKLKSNISIKNNRRDGLEKVYYENGKLKYELNYKNGEPYGNMKLYDENGKLVSDAPYFEVTTK
;
A
#
# COMPACT_ATOMS: atom_id res chain seq x y z
N MET A 1 -32.28 -49.54 3.50
CA MET A 1 -32.86 -48.20 3.25
C MET A 1 -31.70 -47.18 3.25
N LYS A 2 -31.25 -46.82 2.05
CA LYS A 2 -30.15 -45.86 1.88
C LYS A 2 -30.73 -44.46 1.84
N LYS A 3 -30.35 -43.59 2.78
CA LYS A 3 -30.72 -42.17 2.76
C LYS A 3 -29.77 -41.42 1.80
N LEU A 4 -30.35 -40.88 0.74
CA LEU A 4 -29.74 -40.01 -0.21
C LEU A 4 -29.65 -38.58 0.42
N LEU A 5 -28.45 -38.08 0.72
CA LEU A 5 -28.25 -36.65 1.04
C LEU A 5 -28.09 -35.88 -0.27
N LEU A 6 -29.12 -35.13 -0.63
CA LEU A 6 -28.98 -34.08 -1.66
C LEU A 6 -28.16 -32.91 -1.11
N GLY A 7 -26.95 -32.76 -1.61
CA GLY A 7 -26.16 -31.55 -1.40
C GLY A 7 -26.68 -30.45 -2.30
N LEU A 8 -27.20 -29.38 -1.70
CA LEU A 8 -27.64 -28.19 -2.37
C LEU A 8 -26.38 -27.38 -2.83
N CYS A 9 -26.05 -27.51 -4.12
CA CYS A 9 -25.07 -26.57 -4.74
C CYS A 9 -25.71 -25.21 -4.92
N LEU A 10 -25.37 -24.27 -4.05
CA LEU A 10 -25.61 -22.85 -4.29
C LEU A 10 -24.70 -22.39 -5.42
N VAL A 11 -25.27 -22.24 -6.62
CA VAL A 11 -24.63 -21.56 -7.75
C VAL A 11 -24.70 -20.07 -7.45
N VAL A 12 -23.64 -19.53 -6.90
CA VAL A 12 -23.40 -18.09 -6.88
C VAL A 12 -22.80 -17.73 -8.22
N SER A 13 -23.60 -17.13 -9.10
CA SER A 13 -23.15 -16.50 -10.32
C SER A 13 -22.40 -15.22 -9.96
N ALA A 14 -21.10 -15.35 -9.68
CA ALA A 14 -20.15 -14.25 -9.65
C ALA A 14 -19.40 -14.28 -10.98
N LEU A 15 -19.23 -13.10 -11.58
CA LEU A 15 -18.35 -12.83 -12.71
C LEU A 15 -17.06 -13.64 -12.54
N SER A 16 -16.88 -14.64 -13.40
CA SER A 16 -15.77 -15.57 -13.32
C SER A 16 -14.47 -14.87 -13.79
N PHE A 17 -13.78 -14.20 -12.87
CA PHE A 17 -12.36 -14.38 -12.84
C PHE A 17 -12.16 -15.87 -12.52
N SER A 18 -11.66 -16.62 -13.47
CA SER A 18 -11.19 -17.98 -13.22
C SER A 18 -10.27 -17.86 -11.99
N ALA A 19 -10.73 -18.39 -10.87
CA ALA A 19 -9.91 -18.43 -9.66
C ALA A 19 -8.69 -19.27 -10.02
N GLY A 20 -7.59 -18.60 -10.37
CA GLY A 20 -6.35 -19.27 -10.72
C GLY A 20 -5.92 -20.15 -9.57
N LYS A 21 -5.18 -21.22 -9.89
CA LYS A 21 -4.60 -22.13 -8.91
C LYS A 21 -3.91 -21.32 -7.80
N VAL A 22 -4.15 -21.63 -6.56
CA VAL A 22 -3.38 -21.06 -5.44
C VAL A 22 -2.13 -21.92 -5.29
N LEU A 23 -0.96 -21.31 -5.36
CA LEU A 23 0.34 -21.95 -5.15
C LEU A 23 1.06 -21.29 -3.97
N ARG A 24 2.07 -22.00 -3.46
CA ARG A 24 3.01 -21.48 -2.47
C ARG A 24 4.32 -21.10 -3.15
N ASP A 25 5.15 -20.33 -2.46
CA ASP A 25 6.48 -19.93 -2.91
C ASP A 25 7.37 -21.12 -3.27
N GLU A 26 7.24 -22.26 -2.55
CA GLU A 26 7.95 -23.51 -2.84
C GLU A 26 7.58 -24.14 -4.20
N ASP A 27 6.40 -23.83 -4.75
CA ASP A 27 5.89 -24.38 -6.01
C ASP A 27 6.35 -23.60 -7.25
N VAL A 28 6.91 -22.41 -7.04
CA VAL A 28 7.27 -21.49 -8.13
C VAL A 28 8.76 -21.18 -8.18
N VAL A 29 9.22 -20.66 -9.30
CA VAL A 29 10.55 -20.13 -9.49
C VAL A 29 10.48 -18.78 -10.21
N PHE A 30 11.28 -17.84 -9.74
CA PHE A 30 11.45 -16.52 -10.37
C PHE A 30 12.61 -16.61 -11.38
N LYS A 31 12.32 -16.32 -12.64
CA LYS A 31 13.30 -16.36 -13.71
C LYS A 31 13.01 -15.25 -14.70
N GLU A 32 14.04 -14.44 -15.04
CA GLU A 32 13.94 -13.35 -16.03
C GLU A 32 12.80 -12.36 -15.75
N GLY A 33 12.55 -12.06 -14.46
CA GLY A 33 11.47 -11.16 -14.05
C GLY A 33 10.06 -11.74 -14.11
N LEU A 34 9.93 -13.03 -14.38
CA LEU A 34 8.65 -13.75 -14.42
C LEU A 34 8.60 -14.87 -13.40
N VAL A 35 7.38 -15.21 -12.99
CA VAL A 35 7.08 -16.35 -12.12
C VAL A 35 6.66 -17.54 -12.96
N TYR A 36 7.29 -18.69 -12.73
CA TYR A 36 7.00 -19.97 -13.38
C TYR A 36 6.57 -21.01 -12.37
N VAL A 37 5.68 -21.90 -12.76
CA VAL A 37 5.35 -23.12 -12.01
C VAL A 37 6.49 -24.12 -12.21
N LYS A 38 7.14 -24.56 -11.12
CA LYS A 38 8.32 -25.47 -11.18
C LYS A 38 8.01 -26.77 -11.91
N SER A 39 6.86 -27.38 -11.63
CA SER A 39 6.47 -28.67 -12.21
C SER A 39 6.11 -28.62 -13.70
N GLU A 40 5.71 -27.47 -14.22
CA GLU A 40 5.18 -27.32 -15.58
C GLU A 40 6.09 -26.52 -16.51
N ASN A 41 7.07 -25.80 -15.97
CA ASN A 41 7.93 -24.84 -16.68
C ASN A 41 7.14 -23.83 -17.53
N LYS A 42 5.96 -23.42 -17.01
CA LYS A 42 5.08 -22.43 -17.61
C LYS A 42 4.96 -21.21 -16.74
N THR A 43 4.74 -20.04 -17.34
CA THR A 43 4.43 -18.82 -16.61
C THR A 43 3.19 -18.99 -15.77
N TYR A 44 3.25 -18.45 -14.55
CA TYR A 44 2.19 -18.62 -13.58
C TYR A 44 1.04 -17.61 -13.78
N THR A 45 -0.19 -18.11 -13.73
CA THR A 45 -1.40 -17.30 -13.63
C THR A 45 -2.22 -17.84 -12.47
N GLY A 46 -2.44 -17.01 -11.44
CA GLY A 46 -3.15 -17.42 -10.23
C GLY A 46 -2.76 -16.59 -9.02
N ILE A 47 -2.95 -17.15 -7.84
CA ILE A 47 -2.65 -16.51 -6.56
C ILE A 47 -1.45 -17.22 -5.93
N LEU A 48 -0.40 -16.46 -5.61
CA LEU A 48 0.75 -16.92 -4.85
C LEU A 48 0.58 -16.52 -3.38
N GLU A 49 0.68 -17.49 -2.50
CA GLU A 49 0.69 -17.29 -1.05
C GLU A 49 2.05 -17.64 -0.48
N GLU A 50 2.59 -16.73 0.33
CA GLU A 50 3.86 -16.87 1.01
C GLU A 50 3.61 -17.03 2.51
N TYR A 51 4.22 -18.06 3.10
CA TYR A 51 4.09 -18.39 4.50
C TYR A 51 5.46 -18.41 5.17
N ASN A 52 5.54 -17.95 6.42
CA ASN A 52 6.76 -18.09 7.21
C ASN A 52 6.95 -19.53 7.72
N GLU A 53 8.10 -19.78 8.37
CA GLU A 53 8.46 -21.09 8.92
C GLU A 53 7.44 -21.65 9.93
N LYS A 54 6.61 -20.78 10.53
CA LYS A 54 5.56 -21.15 11.48
C LYS A 54 4.19 -21.42 10.80
N GLY A 55 4.14 -21.32 9.46
CA GLY A 55 2.91 -21.50 8.68
C GLY A 55 1.95 -20.32 8.76
N VAL A 56 2.40 -19.13 9.14
CA VAL A 56 1.60 -17.90 9.14
C VAL A 56 1.70 -17.24 7.77
N LEU A 57 0.56 -16.88 7.18
CA LEU A 57 0.50 -16.18 5.90
C LEU A 57 1.13 -14.79 6.02
N GLU A 58 2.16 -14.52 5.22
CA GLU A 58 2.86 -13.23 5.18
C GLU A 58 2.47 -12.38 3.97
N ALA A 59 2.22 -13.04 2.82
CA ALA A 59 1.80 -12.32 1.63
C ALA A 59 0.88 -13.13 0.74
N ARG A 60 0.03 -12.42 -0.02
CA ARG A 60 -0.83 -12.98 -1.05
C ARG A 60 -0.83 -12.05 -2.26
N ARG A 61 -0.45 -12.59 -3.42
CA ARG A 61 -0.27 -11.81 -4.64
C ARG A 61 -0.94 -12.48 -5.84
N GLU A 62 -1.55 -11.68 -6.70
CA GLU A 62 -2.17 -12.14 -7.93
C GLU A 62 -1.20 -11.99 -9.10
N PHE A 63 -1.11 -13.04 -9.92
CA PHE A 63 -0.26 -13.12 -11.11
C PHE A 63 -1.07 -13.45 -12.35
N LYS A 64 -0.64 -12.88 -13.48
CA LYS A 64 -1.10 -13.24 -14.81
C LYS A 64 0.11 -13.34 -15.73
N ASP A 65 0.24 -14.47 -16.43
CA ASP A 65 1.33 -14.75 -17.38
C ASP A 65 2.74 -14.48 -16.79
N GLY A 66 2.92 -14.85 -15.51
CA GLY A 66 4.16 -14.67 -14.77
C GLY A 66 4.40 -13.30 -14.18
N LYS A 67 3.57 -12.31 -14.43
CA LYS A 67 3.69 -10.94 -13.90
C LYS A 67 2.66 -10.68 -12.81
N MET A 68 3.02 -9.87 -11.81
CA MET A 68 2.04 -9.37 -10.85
C MET A 68 0.93 -8.62 -11.60
N ASN A 69 -0.32 -9.02 -11.38
CA ASN A 69 -1.48 -8.42 -12.05
C ASN A 69 -2.72 -8.63 -11.17
N GLY A 70 -3.17 -7.56 -10.55
CA GLY A 70 -4.23 -7.60 -9.57
C GLY A 70 -3.75 -7.16 -8.19
N SER A 71 -4.31 -7.75 -7.13
CA SER A 71 -4.07 -7.39 -5.74
C SER A 71 -2.77 -8.00 -5.20
N SER A 72 -2.05 -7.21 -4.40
CA SER A 72 -0.95 -7.67 -3.56
C SER A 72 -1.24 -7.26 -2.12
N LYS A 73 -1.25 -8.21 -1.19
CA LYS A 73 -1.45 -7.97 0.24
C LYS A 73 -0.31 -8.56 1.05
N ILE A 74 0.15 -7.80 2.03
CA ILE A 74 1.09 -8.23 3.06
C ILE A 74 0.34 -8.22 4.38
N PHE A 75 0.65 -9.16 5.26
CA PHE A 75 -0.09 -9.35 6.50
C PHE A 75 0.81 -9.20 7.73
N TYR A 76 0.25 -8.71 8.79
CA TYR A 76 0.81 -8.82 10.13
C TYR A 76 0.76 -10.27 10.63
N PRO A 77 1.58 -10.65 11.63
CA PRO A 77 1.51 -11.98 12.24
C PRO A 77 0.14 -12.33 12.86
N ASN A 78 -0.66 -11.31 13.20
CA ASN A 78 -2.04 -11.49 13.70
C ASN A 78 -3.07 -11.72 12.58
N GLY A 79 -2.64 -11.84 11.31
CA GLY A 79 -3.48 -12.09 10.13
C GLY A 79 -4.17 -10.85 9.55
N LYS A 80 -4.05 -9.68 10.17
CA LYS A 80 -4.58 -8.44 9.61
C LYS A 80 -3.68 -7.91 8.49
N VAL A 81 -4.26 -7.19 7.55
CA VAL A 81 -3.52 -6.58 6.45
C VAL A 81 -2.60 -5.48 6.99
N LEU A 82 -1.31 -5.58 6.66
CA LEU A 82 -0.30 -4.55 6.89
C LEU A 82 -0.26 -3.57 5.73
N SER A 83 -0.32 -4.09 4.49
CA SER A 83 -0.27 -3.27 3.27
C SER A 83 -1.05 -3.93 2.15
N GLU A 84 -1.70 -3.13 1.32
CA GLU A 84 -2.31 -3.57 0.07
C GLU A 84 -1.96 -2.64 -1.07
N ALA A 85 -1.70 -3.22 -2.25
CA ALA A 85 -1.36 -2.52 -3.48
C ALA A 85 -2.01 -3.21 -4.68
N THR A 86 -2.12 -2.49 -5.79
CA THR A 86 -2.62 -3.02 -7.06
C THR A 86 -1.51 -2.98 -8.10
N PHE A 87 -1.39 -4.05 -8.88
CA PHE A 87 -0.43 -4.18 -9.96
C PHE A 87 -1.14 -4.42 -11.29
N LYS A 88 -0.54 -3.92 -12.36
CA LYS A 88 -0.96 -4.16 -13.74
C LYS A 88 0.28 -4.46 -14.57
N ASP A 89 0.31 -5.64 -15.20
CA ASP A 89 1.40 -6.10 -16.06
C ASP A 89 2.80 -6.00 -15.44
N GLY A 90 2.88 -6.20 -14.12
CA GLY A 90 4.10 -6.15 -13.31
C GLY A 90 4.36 -4.80 -12.65
N SER A 91 3.69 -3.73 -13.05
CA SER A 91 3.90 -2.38 -12.49
C SER A 91 2.82 -2.01 -11.47
N GLN A 92 3.23 -1.35 -10.39
CA GLN A 92 2.34 -0.86 -9.35
C GLN A 92 1.52 0.34 -9.85
N VAL A 93 0.21 0.29 -9.60
CA VAL A 93 -0.74 1.33 -10.01
C VAL A 93 -1.75 1.62 -8.90
N GLY A 94 -2.37 2.82 -8.95
CA GLY A 94 -3.41 3.19 -7.99
C GLY A 94 -2.85 3.61 -6.64
N VAL A 95 -3.61 3.43 -5.59
CA VAL A 95 -3.23 3.84 -4.23
C VAL A 95 -2.86 2.61 -3.42
N GLN A 96 -1.59 2.52 -3.00
CA GLN A 96 -1.18 1.60 -1.94
C GLN A 96 -1.71 2.13 -0.62
N LYS A 97 -2.25 1.24 0.20
CA LYS A 97 -2.64 1.54 1.57
C LYS A 97 -1.81 0.76 2.54
N GLU A 98 -1.39 1.42 3.61
CA GLU A 98 -0.77 0.80 4.78
C GLU A 98 -1.71 0.92 5.96
N TYR A 99 -1.65 -0.06 6.84
CA TYR A 99 -2.53 -0.15 8.00
C TYR A 99 -1.73 -0.31 9.29
N TYR A 100 -2.27 0.16 10.37
CA TYR A 100 -1.84 -0.20 11.73
C TYR A 100 -2.29 -1.61 12.09
N GLU A 101 -1.69 -2.22 13.11
CA GLU A 101 -2.09 -3.56 13.57
C GLU A 101 -3.55 -3.66 14.05
N ASP A 102 -4.19 -2.55 14.41
CA ASP A 102 -5.62 -2.52 14.74
C ASP A 102 -6.53 -2.52 13.51
N GLY A 103 -5.95 -2.33 12.30
CA GLY A 103 -6.62 -2.32 11.00
C GLY A 103 -7.03 -0.94 10.51
N LYS A 104 -6.71 0.14 11.25
CA LYS A 104 -6.93 1.50 10.78
C LYS A 104 -5.90 1.89 9.73
N ILE A 105 -6.28 2.75 8.79
CA ILE A 105 -5.38 3.27 7.76
C ILE A 105 -4.26 4.08 8.44
N LYS A 106 -3.02 3.75 8.06
CA LYS A 106 -1.78 4.43 8.48
C LYS A 106 -1.28 5.37 7.40
N ALA A 107 -1.30 4.93 6.12
CA ALA A 107 -0.87 5.75 5.00
C ALA A 107 -1.60 5.40 3.70
N GLU A 108 -1.68 6.36 2.79
CA GLU A 108 -2.14 6.24 1.41
C GLU A 108 -1.05 6.81 0.49
N LEU A 109 -0.54 5.96 -0.42
CA LEU A 109 0.58 6.28 -1.31
C LEU A 109 0.13 6.08 -2.76
N PRO A 110 -0.02 7.14 -3.56
CA PRO A 110 -0.46 7.04 -4.95
C PRO A 110 0.70 6.64 -5.88
N TYR A 111 0.46 5.64 -6.74
CA TYR A 111 1.41 5.13 -7.72
C TYR A 111 0.85 5.15 -9.14
N LYS A 112 1.71 5.46 -10.09
CA LYS A 112 1.45 5.39 -11.52
C LYS A 112 2.65 4.72 -12.20
N ASN A 113 2.48 3.44 -12.59
CA ASN A 113 3.53 2.63 -13.21
C ASN A 113 4.85 2.68 -12.42
N ASP A 114 4.82 2.22 -11.16
CA ASP A 114 5.93 2.18 -10.20
C ASP A 114 6.47 3.54 -9.74
N VAL A 115 5.94 4.63 -10.27
CA VAL A 115 6.33 5.99 -9.88
C VAL A 115 5.30 6.56 -8.91
N MET A 116 5.77 7.00 -7.74
CA MET A 116 4.90 7.69 -6.78
C MET A 116 4.60 9.10 -7.30
N GLU A 117 3.31 9.40 -7.51
CA GLU A 117 2.82 10.67 -8.06
C GLU A 117 1.44 11.01 -7.47
N GLY A 118 1.33 12.18 -6.86
CA GLY A 118 0.09 12.66 -6.23
C GLY A 118 0.31 13.09 -4.78
N ILE A 119 -0.73 12.95 -3.96
CA ILE A 119 -0.67 13.33 -2.54
C ILE A 119 -0.55 12.07 -1.69
N VAL A 120 0.58 11.92 -1.02
CA VAL A 120 0.78 10.95 0.07
C VAL A 120 0.09 11.48 1.31
N LYS A 121 -0.71 10.64 1.96
CA LYS A 121 -1.36 10.95 3.23
C LYS A 121 -0.91 9.99 4.30
N GLU A 122 -0.61 10.50 5.48
CA GLU A 122 -0.38 9.70 6.68
C GLU A 122 -1.44 10.04 7.73
N TYR A 123 -1.76 9.08 8.55
CA TYR A 123 -2.76 9.20 9.61
C TYR A 123 -2.19 8.80 10.96
N TYR A 124 -2.63 9.43 12.01
CA TYR A 124 -2.41 9.00 13.39
C TYR A 124 -3.25 7.76 13.73
N LEU A 125 -2.89 7.05 14.79
CA LEU A 125 -3.65 5.89 15.27
C LEU A 125 -5.10 6.24 15.65
N ASN A 126 -5.36 7.49 16.03
CA ASN A 126 -6.72 8.00 16.28
C ASN A 126 -7.52 8.26 14.99
N GLY A 127 -6.95 8.00 13.79
CA GLY A 127 -7.57 8.17 12.48
C GLY A 127 -7.52 9.59 11.90
N LYS A 128 -7.00 10.58 12.66
CA LYS A 128 -6.86 11.94 12.13
C LYS A 128 -5.66 12.03 11.19
N LEU A 129 -5.77 12.92 10.20
CA LEU A 129 -4.69 13.21 9.26
C LEU A 129 -3.46 13.72 10.02
N LYS A 130 -2.31 13.06 9.80
CA LYS A 130 -1.00 13.44 10.34
C LYS A 130 -0.23 14.31 9.36
N SER A 131 -0.23 13.92 8.08
CA SER A 131 0.42 14.70 7.02
C SER A 131 -0.24 14.51 5.67
N ASN A 132 -0.10 15.50 4.80
CA ASN A 132 -0.27 15.35 3.36
C ASN A 132 0.94 15.99 2.66
N ILE A 133 1.49 15.26 1.70
CA ILE A 133 2.75 15.61 1.04
C ILE A 133 2.53 15.46 -0.46
N SER A 134 2.76 16.54 -1.21
CA SER A 134 2.72 16.48 -2.67
C SER A 134 3.99 15.81 -3.21
N ILE A 135 3.81 14.75 -3.98
CA ILE A 135 4.89 13.97 -4.59
C ILE A 135 4.78 14.03 -6.12
N LYS A 136 5.91 14.22 -6.78
CA LYS A 136 6.06 14.12 -8.23
C LYS A 136 7.34 13.38 -8.57
N ASN A 137 7.23 12.33 -9.40
CA ASN A 137 8.39 11.51 -9.80
C ASN A 137 9.20 11.02 -8.58
N ASN A 138 8.55 10.44 -7.56
CA ASN A 138 9.15 9.94 -6.32
C ASN A 138 9.84 11.00 -5.44
N ARG A 139 9.62 12.28 -5.68
CA ARG A 139 10.23 13.39 -4.91
C ARG A 139 9.14 14.31 -4.38
N ARG A 140 9.38 14.93 -3.22
CA ARG A 140 8.52 16.01 -2.74
C ARG A 140 8.54 17.16 -3.74
N ASP A 141 7.36 17.55 -4.25
CA ASP A 141 7.21 18.67 -5.19
C ASP A 141 5.83 19.30 -4.96
N GLY A 142 5.81 20.45 -4.30
CA GLY A 142 4.60 21.14 -3.86
C GLY A 142 4.52 21.27 -2.35
N LEU A 143 3.31 21.44 -1.85
CA LEU A 143 3.05 21.75 -0.44
C LEU A 143 3.02 20.47 0.43
N GLU A 144 3.76 20.52 1.53
CA GLU A 144 3.63 19.61 2.66
C GLU A 144 2.87 20.30 3.79
N LYS A 145 1.90 19.61 4.36
CA LYS A 145 1.20 19.99 5.59
C LYS A 145 1.30 18.89 6.61
N VAL A 146 1.66 19.24 7.84
CA VAL A 146 1.70 18.33 8.98
C VAL A 146 0.79 18.86 10.06
N TYR A 147 0.10 17.97 10.73
CA TYR A 147 -0.92 18.27 11.73
C TYR A 147 -0.54 17.66 13.07
N TYR A 148 -1.00 18.25 14.16
CA TYR A 148 -1.00 17.66 15.49
C TYR A 148 -2.06 16.56 15.62
N GLU A 149 -1.96 15.72 16.63
CA GLU A 149 -2.97 14.67 16.89
C GLU A 149 -4.37 15.24 17.21
N ASN A 150 -4.46 16.49 17.65
CA ASN A 150 -5.75 17.17 17.80
C ASN A 150 -6.40 17.56 16.46
N GLY A 151 -5.65 17.46 15.32
CA GLY A 151 -6.07 17.76 13.97
C GLY A 151 -5.80 19.20 13.52
N LYS A 152 -5.20 20.04 14.37
CA LYS A 152 -4.79 21.40 13.99
C LYS A 152 -3.49 21.35 13.21
N LEU A 153 -3.31 22.29 12.27
CA LEU A 153 -2.10 22.41 11.48
C LEU A 153 -0.91 22.69 12.40
N LYS A 154 0.19 21.93 12.20
CA LYS A 154 1.45 22.07 12.93
C LYS A 154 2.44 22.89 12.12
N TYR A 155 2.62 22.51 10.84
CA TYR A 155 3.40 23.32 9.91
C TYR A 155 2.98 23.09 8.45
N GLU A 156 3.38 24.05 7.61
CA GLU A 156 3.36 23.90 6.16
C GLU A 156 4.67 24.41 5.56
N LEU A 157 5.14 23.72 4.53
CA LEU A 157 6.39 23.98 3.84
C LEU A 157 6.28 23.56 2.37
N ASN A 158 6.85 24.35 1.48
CA ASN A 158 6.91 24.02 0.07
C ASN A 158 8.20 23.29 -0.30
N TYR A 159 8.07 22.37 -1.26
CA TYR A 159 9.18 21.61 -1.82
C TYR A 159 9.21 21.72 -3.34
N LYS A 160 10.43 21.70 -3.90
CA LYS A 160 10.69 21.61 -5.32
C LYS A 160 11.78 20.60 -5.60
N ASN A 161 11.47 19.55 -6.39
CA ASN A 161 12.41 18.47 -6.72
C ASN A 161 13.05 17.78 -5.49
N GLY A 162 12.38 17.75 -4.36
CA GLY A 162 12.86 17.18 -3.11
C GLY A 162 13.45 18.17 -2.11
N GLU A 163 13.77 19.38 -2.56
CA GLU A 163 14.39 20.41 -1.73
C GLU A 163 13.33 21.37 -1.18
N PRO A 164 13.36 21.68 0.13
CA PRO A 164 12.47 22.67 0.72
C PRO A 164 12.85 24.09 0.25
N TYR A 165 11.85 24.93 0.08
CA TYR A 165 12.06 26.32 -0.30
C TYR A 165 11.01 27.26 0.30
N GLY A 166 11.35 28.54 0.35
CA GLY A 166 10.48 29.59 0.86
C GLY A 166 10.36 29.55 2.39
N ASN A 167 9.26 30.06 2.89
CA ASN A 167 9.00 30.11 4.31
C ASN A 167 8.36 28.83 4.82
N MET A 168 8.79 28.43 6.02
CA MET A 168 8.09 27.44 6.83
C MET A 168 7.17 28.18 7.80
N LYS A 169 5.87 27.87 7.74
CA LYS A 169 4.91 28.37 8.72
C LYS A 169 4.70 27.34 9.81
N LEU A 170 4.92 27.75 11.04
CA LEU A 170 4.72 26.94 12.24
C LEU A 170 3.51 27.45 13.02
N TYR A 171 2.75 26.51 13.56
CA TYR A 171 1.57 26.78 14.38
C TYR A 171 1.68 26.04 15.71
N ASP A 172 1.14 26.62 16.78
CA ASP A 172 1.00 25.95 18.06
C ASP A 172 -0.19 24.98 18.07
N GLU A 173 -0.33 24.18 19.13
CA GLU A 173 -1.43 23.22 19.29
C GLU A 173 -2.82 23.87 19.39
N ASN A 174 -2.89 25.21 19.56
CA ASN A 174 -4.13 25.97 19.54
C ASN A 174 -4.47 26.46 18.12
N GLY A 175 -3.54 26.28 17.15
CA GLY A 175 -3.65 26.71 15.76
C GLY A 175 -3.24 28.16 15.52
N LYS A 176 -2.56 28.80 16.49
CA LYS A 176 -2.01 30.13 16.35
C LYS A 176 -0.67 30.05 15.58
N LEU A 177 -0.50 30.91 14.58
CA LEU A 177 0.78 31.06 13.88
C LEU A 177 1.86 31.55 14.84
N VAL A 178 2.96 30.81 14.97
CA VAL A 178 4.10 31.13 15.86
C VAL A 178 5.36 31.49 15.08
N SER A 179 5.46 31.09 13.83
CA SER A 179 6.57 31.45 12.94
C SER A 179 6.14 31.47 11.48
N ASP A 180 6.65 32.42 10.70
CA ASP A 180 6.61 32.46 9.24
C ASP A 180 7.97 33.00 8.78
N ALA A 181 8.93 32.10 8.59
CA ALA A 181 10.32 32.45 8.31
C ALA A 181 10.94 31.47 7.32
N PRO A 182 12.03 31.84 6.62
CA PRO A 182 12.78 30.92 5.78
C PRO A 182 13.10 29.62 6.52
N TYR A 183 12.88 28.46 5.89
CA TYR A 183 12.94 27.16 6.54
C TYR A 183 14.29 26.90 7.24
N PHE A 184 15.41 27.38 6.67
CA PHE A 184 16.75 27.21 7.22
C PHE A 184 16.96 27.98 8.56
N GLU A 185 16.23 29.07 8.78
CA GLU A 185 16.27 29.81 10.06
C GLU A 185 15.47 29.12 11.17
N VAL A 186 14.45 28.35 10.78
CA VAL A 186 13.57 27.63 11.73
C VAL A 186 14.26 26.37 12.26
N THR A 187 15.11 25.72 11.48
CA THR A 187 15.76 24.44 11.82
C THR A 187 17.06 24.62 12.62
N THR A 188 17.57 25.83 12.77
CA THR A 188 18.85 26.11 13.45
C THR A 188 18.71 26.65 14.88
N LYS A 189 17.50 26.62 15.45
CA LYS A 189 17.23 27.10 16.84
C LYS A 189 16.93 25.95 17.80
#